data_80c9fd64bcbe7f9393fadde2c031c672
#
_entry.id   80c9fd64bcbe7f9393fadde2c031c672
#
_cell.length_a   1.000
_cell.length_b   1.000
_cell.length_c   1.000
_cell.angle_alpha   90.00
_cell.angle_beta   90.00
_cell.angle_gamma   90.00
#
_symmetry.space_group_name_H-M   'P 1'
#
loop_
_entity.id
_entity.type
_entity.pdbx_description
1 polymer ?
#
loop_
_entity_poly.entity_id
_entity_poly.type
_entity_poly.pdbx_seq_one_letter_code
_entity_poly.pdbx_strand_id
1 'polypeptide(L)'
;MKKTEKPLISPITTVSSPALLFWKTLQILFWFVGIGLLLIMIFLPPLGVTLFWNILIPVAPALLVIGTGIWRNICPLATTAMIPDRLGISQKKQLTSSQQQTLQVLGMIGLLLIIPLRHVLFNINGQATAVIIISLSVIAFSSGLIFESRSAWCSGLCPIHPVEKLYGSGVAFSLPNVQCNTCVKCSVP
;
A
#
# COMPACT_ATOMS: atom_id res chain seq x y z
N MET A 1 -41.80 19.77 5.04
CA MET A 1 -41.11 20.28 3.84
C MET A 1 -39.65 19.79 3.91
N LYS A 2 -39.33 18.68 3.22
CA LYS A 2 -37.93 18.16 3.13
C LYS A 2 -37.22 18.97 2.04
N LYS A 3 -36.26 19.82 2.41
CA LYS A 3 -35.31 20.42 1.48
C LYS A 3 -34.42 19.31 0.94
N THR A 4 -34.63 18.94 -0.31
CA THR A 4 -33.70 18.15 -1.11
C THR A 4 -32.47 19.00 -1.40
N GLU A 5 -31.43 18.86 -0.57
CA GLU A 5 -30.10 19.38 -0.92
C GLU A 5 -29.59 18.57 -2.12
N LYS A 6 -29.53 19.25 -3.26
CA LYS A 6 -28.80 18.76 -4.43
C LYS A 6 -27.32 18.57 -4.01
N PRO A 7 -26.72 17.37 -4.24
CA PRO A 7 -25.29 17.24 -4.04
C PRO A 7 -24.59 18.21 -4.99
N LEU A 8 -23.84 19.13 -4.43
CA LEU A 8 -22.95 20.04 -5.16
C LEU A 8 -21.85 19.14 -5.75
N ILE A 9 -22.03 18.68 -6.98
CA ILE A 9 -21.00 18.00 -7.74
C ILE A 9 -19.97 19.09 -8.10
N SER A 10 -18.95 19.25 -7.24
CA SER A 10 -17.80 20.05 -7.58
C SER A 10 -17.15 19.45 -8.83
N PRO A 11 -16.71 20.27 -9.80
CA PRO A 11 -16.08 19.77 -11.01
C PRO A 11 -14.89 18.90 -10.62
N ILE A 12 -14.89 17.64 -11.05
CA ILE A 12 -13.75 16.74 -10.95
C ILE A 12 -12.60 17.47 -11.62
N THR A 13 -11.65 17.95 -10.84
CA THR A 13 -10.40 18.48 -11.38
C THR A 13 -9.76 17.32 -12.15
N THR A 14 -9.84 17.37 -13.46
CA THR A 14 -9.21 16.40 -14.34
C THR A 14 -7.70 16.53 -14.12
N VAL A 15 -7.13 15.53 -13.41
CA VAL A 15 -5.69 15.44 -13.24
C VAL A 15 -5.08 15.45 -14.65
N SER A 16 -4.11 16.34 -14.90
CA SER A 16 -3.51 16.48 -16.22
C SER A 16 -2.95 15.12 -16.69
N SER A 17 -3.20 14.76 -17.94
CA SER A 17 -2.78 13.47 -18.48
C SER A 17 -1.27 13.17 -18.30
N PRO A 18 -0.32 14.15 -18.36
CA PRO A 18 1.09 13.90 -18.08
C PRO A 18 1.38 13.49 -16.63
N ALA A 19 0.67 14.04 -15.64
CA ALA A 19 0.85 13.65 -14.25
C ALA A 19 0.40 12.20 -13.98
N LEU A 20 -0.71 11.78 -14.59
CA LEU A 20 -1.17 10.38 -14.50
C LEU A 20 -0.17 9.41 -15.15
N LEU A 21 0.40 9.80 -16.29
CA LEU A 21 1.41 8.99 -16.97
C LEU A 21 2.66 8.85 -16.12
N PHE A 22 3.15 9.96 -15.54
CA PHE A 22 4.29 9.97 -14.63
C PHE A 22 4.10 9.00 -13.46
N TRP A 23 2.95 9.07 -12.76
CA TRP A 23 2.67 8.17 -11.64
C TRP A 23 2.57 6.70 -12.05
N LYS A 24 1.96 6.41 -13.20
CA LYS A 24 1.89 5.04 -13.73
C LYS A 24 3.28 4.48 -14.05
N THR A 25 4.13 5.29 -14.70
CA THR A 25 5.50 4.90 -15.01
C THR A 25 6.31 4.65 -13.75
N LEU A 26 6.19 5.53 -12.76
CA LEU A 26 6.85 5.39 -11.47
C LEU A 26 6.42 4.11 -10.73
N GLN A 27 5.12 3.80 -10.72
CA GLN A 27 4.59 2.57 -10.13
C GLN A 27 5.18 1.31 -10.78
N ILE A 28 5.24 1.29 -12.10
CA ILE A 28 5.79 0.16 -12.86
C ILE A 28 7.28 0.02 -12.57
N LEU A 29 8.04 1.12 -12.57
CA LEU A 29 9.46 1.12 -12.25
C LEU A 29 9.73 0.53 -10.86
N PHE A 30 9.04 1.03 -9.83
CA PHE A 30 9.22 0.54 -8.45
C PHE A 30 8.73 -0.90 -8.28
N TRP A 31 7.76 -1.33 -9.05
CA TRP A 31 7.31 -2.72 -9.04
C TRP A 31 8.41 -3.66 -9.58
N PHE A 32 9.09 -3.29 -10.67
CA PHE A 32 10.26 -4.04 -11.17
C PHE A 32 11.43 -4.00 -10.20
N VAL A 33 11.68 -2.87 -9.54
CA VAL A 33 12.69 -2.78 -8.45
C VAL A 33 12.33 -3.75 -7.31
N GLY A 34 11.06 -3.86 -6.95
CA GLY A 34 10.58 -4.82 -5.95
C GLY A 34 10.82 -6.28 -6.35
N ILE A 35 10.56 -6.63 -7.61
CA ILE A 35 10.85 -7.96 -8.16
C ILE A 35 12.36 -8.21 -8.16
N GLY A 36 13.16 -7.25 -8.60
CA GLY A 36 14.62 -7.35 -8.61
C GLY A 36 15.18 -7.59 -7.21
N LEU A 37 14.68 -6.85 -6.21
CA LEU A 37 15.06 -7.04 -4.81
C LEU A 37 14.70 -8.44 -4.30
N LEU A 38 13.53 -8.95 -4.68
CA LEU A 38 13.09 -10.29 -4.32
C LEU A 38 14.00 -11.37 -4.95
N LEU A 39 14.38 -11.21 -6.20
CA LEU A 39 15.36 -12.10 -6.86
C LEU A 39 16.74 -12.04 -6.18
N ILE A 40 17.23 -10.84 -5.85
CA ILE A 40 18.48 -10.67 -5.09
C ILE A 40 18.39 -11.39 -3.75
N MET A 41 17.25 -11.33 -3.07
CA MET A 41 17.04 -11.99 -1.79
C MET A 41 17.06 -13.52 -1.88
N ILE A 42 16.66 -14.08 -3.03
CA ILE A 42 16.70 -15.54 -3.30
C ILE A 42 18.10 -16.00 -3.67
N PHE A 43 18.77 -15.28 -4.59
CA PHE A 43 20.06 -15.71 -5.16
C PHE A 43 21.28 -15.21 -4.40
N LEU A 44 21.19 -14.02 -3.77
CA LEU A 44 22.24 -13.35 -2.98
C LEU A 44 21.70 -12.92 -1.61
N PRO A 45 21.36 -13.88 -0.73
CA PRO A 45 20.65 -13.61 0.52
C PRO A 45 21.25 -12.50 1.39
N PRO A 46 22.58 -12.44 1.62
CA PRO A 46 23.17 -11.40 2.48
C PRO A 46 22.95 -9.98 1.94
N LEU A 47 23.10 -9.81 0.63
CA LEU A 47 22.88 -8.53 -0.04
C LEU A 47 21.39 -8.14 -0.01
N GLY A 48 20.49 -9.08 -0.32
CA GLY A 48 19.06 -8.86 -0.32
C GLY A 48 18.53 -8.46 1.05
N VAL A 49 18.96 -9.13 2.10
CA VAL A 49 18.60 -8.80 3.50
C VAL A 49 19.06 -7.40 3.86
N THR A 50 20.30 -7.05 3.51
CA THR A 50 20.87 -5.72 3.80
C THR A 50 20.09 -4.62 3.08
N LEU A 51 19.81 -4.79 1.79
CA LEU A 51 19.06 -3.81 0.99
C LEU A 51 17.62 -3.65 1.52
N PHE A 52 16.96 -4.74 1.86
CA PHE A 52 15.58 -4.72 2.33
C PHE A 52 15.46 -4.09 3.73
N TRP A 53 16.18 -4.64 4.72
CA TRP A 53 16.03 -4.25 6.13
C TRP A 53 16.75 -2.96 6.51
N ASN A 54 17.90 -2.67 5.90
CA ASN A 54 18.73 -1.52 6.28
C ASN A 54 18.49 -0.31 5.38
N ILE A 55 17.93 -0.48 4.17
CA ILE A 55 17.67 0.63 3.26
C ILE A 55 16.17 0.80 3.05
N LEU A 56 15.46 -0.20 2.52
CA LEU A 56 14.06 -0.04 2.13
C LEU A 56 13.14 0.23 3.32
N ILE A 57 13.28 -0.56 4.39
CA ILE A 57 12.41 -0.43 5.58
C ILE A 57 12.59 0.89 6.32
N PRO A 58 13.82 1.45 6.54
CA PRO A 58 13.97 2.77 7.13
C PRO A 58 13.50 3.93 6.23
N VAL A 59 13.59 3.77 4.91
CA VAL A 59 13.12 4.80 3.96
C VAL A 59 11.60 4.92 3.98
N ALA A 60 10.87 3.84 4.25
CA ALA A 60 9.40 3.86 4.27
C ALA A 60 8.82 4.89 5.27
N PRO A 61 9.18 4.91 6.58
CA PRO A 61 8.74 5.92 7.53
C PRO A 61 9.13 7.34 7.12
N ALA A 62 10.34 7.53 6.58
CA ALA A 62 10.78 8.83 6.10
C ALA A 62 9.86 9.37 4.99
N LEU A 63 9.48 8.53 4.03
CA LEU A 63 8.53 8.90 2.98
C LEU A 63 7.13 9.17 3.53
N LEU A 64 6.70 8.48 4.60
CA LEU A 64 5.42 8.73 5.25
C LEU A 64 5.36 10.10 5.93
N VAL A 65 6.47 10.56 6.50
CA VAL A 65 6.57 11.91 7.09
C VAL A 65 6.53 12.99 6.02
N ILE A 66 7.15 12.76 4.86
CA ILE A 66 7.12 13.71 3.72
C ILE A 66 5.70 13.78 3.13
N GLY A 67 5.08 12.63 2.86
CA GLY A 67 3.73 12.57 2.32
C GLY A 67 3.18 11.14 2.26
N THR A 68 2.09 10.89 2.97
CA THR A 68 1.47 9.55 3.05
C THR A 68 1.08 8.99 1.68
N GLY A 69 0.64 9.85 0.75
CA GLY A 69 0.27 9.46 -0.60
C GLY A 69 1.45 8.96 -1.44
N ILE A 70 2.67 9.45 -1.20
CA ILE A 70 3.86 9.06 -1.97
C ILE A 70 4.14 7.58 -1.76
N TRP A 71 4.25 7.13 -0.51
CA TRP A 71 4.53 5.72 -0.19
C TRP A 71 3.50 4.77 -0.80
N ARG A 72 2.20 5.07 -0.62
CA ARG A 72 1.12 4.25 -1.17
C ARG A 72 1.16 4.12 -2.68
N ASN A 73 1.65 5.14 -3.37
CA ASN A 73 1.72 5.13 -4.83
C ASN A 73 2.93 4.40 -5.39
N ILE A 74 4.05 4.35 -4.68
CA ILE A 74 5.27 3.68 -5.15
C ILE A 74 5.46 2.27 -4.58
N CYS A 75 4.68 1.87 -3.57
CA CYS A 75 4.80 0.57 -2.91
C CYS A 75 4.53 -0.59 -3.90
N PRO A 76 5.48 -1.54 -4.08
CA PRO A 76 5.28 -2.66 -4.99
C PRO A 76 4.09 -3.54 -4.64
N LEU A 77 3.82 -3.77 -3.35
CA LEU A 77 2.68 -4.56 -2.88
C LEU A 77 1.34 -3.87 -3.17
N ALA A 78 1.28 -2.53 -3.05
CA ALA A 78 0.11 -1.77 -3.43
C ALA A 78 -0.16 -1.86 -4.94
N THR A 79 0.91 -1.83 -5.76
CA THR A 79 0.80 -2.02 -7.21
C THR A 79 0.32 -3.43 -7.55
N THR A 80 0.83 -4.46 -6.86
CA THR A 80 0.37 -5.85 -7.01
C THR A 80 -1.11 -5.99 -6.68
N ALA A 81 -1.61 -5.35 -5.62
CA ALA A 81 -3.03 -5.35 -5.27
C ALA A 81 -3.93 -4.67 -6.32
N MET A 82 -3.38 -3.77 -7.14
CA MET A 82 -4.12 -3.09 -8.22
C MET A 82 -4.12 -3.88 -9.54
N ILE A 83 -3.28 -4.89 -9.71
CA ILE A 83 -3.19 -5.67 -10.96
C ILE A 83 -4.55 -6.28 -11.35
N PRO A 84 -5.29 -6.96 -10.45
CA PRO A 84 -6.59 -7.54 -10.80
C PRO A 84 -7.61 -6.52 -11.31
N ASP A 85 -7.63 -5.33 -10.72
CA ASP A 85 -8.51 -4.25 -11.17
C ASP A 85 -8.12 -3.71 -12.55
N ARG A 86 -6.83 -3.58 -12.82
CA ARG A 86 -6.31 -3.18 -14.15
C ARG A 86 -6.59 -4.21 -15.24
N LEU A 87 -6.60 -5.51 -14.88
CA LEU A 87 -6.94 -6.62 -15.79
C LEU A 87 -8.46 -6.83 -15.95
N GLY A 88 -9.28 -6.10 -15.19
CA GLY A 88 -10.73 -6.22 -15.24
C GLY A 88 -11.29 -7.50 -14.61
N ILE A 89 -10.49 -8.25 -13.85
CA ILE A 89 -10.89 -9.52 -13.19
C ILE A 89 -11.33 -9.32 -11.73
N SER A 90 -11.24 -8.09 -11.21
CA SER A 90 -11.66 -7.77 -9.85
C SER A 90 -13.18 -7.79 -9.70
N GLN A 91 -13.68 -8.37 -8.61
CA GLN A 91 -15.11 -8.36 -8.26
C GLN A 91 -15.61 -6.98 -7.78
N LYS A 92 -14.71 -6.04 -7.52
CA LYS A 92 -15.00 -4.66 -7.09
C LYS A 92 -15.95 -4.55 -5.89
N LYS A 93 -15.89 -5.50 -4.97
CA LYS A 93 -16.70 -5.44 -3.74
C LYS A 93 -16.24 -4.26 -2.88
N GLN A 94 -17.21 -3.49 -2.38
CA GLN A 94 -16.92 -2.42 -1.43
C GLN A 94 -16.65 -3.00 -0.05
N LEU A 95 -15.66 -2.44 0.63
CA LEU A 95 -15.27 -2.86 1.98
C LEU A 95 -16.24 -2.26 2.99
N THR A 96 -16.87 -3.12 3.80
CA THR A 96 -17.72 -2.68 4.91
C THR A 96 -16.84 -2.19 6.06
N SER A 97 -17.33 -1.22 6.85
CA SER A 97 -16.57 -0.66 8.00
C SER A 97 -16.12 -1.73 8.99
N SER A 98 -16.96 -2.73 9.27
CA SER A 98 -16.61 -3.86 10.15
C SER A 98 -15.47 -4.71 9.56
N GLN A 99 -15.53 -5.02 8.26
CA GLN A 99 -14.48 -5.76 7.57
C GLN A 99 -13.16 -4.98 7.57
N GLN A 100 -13.22 -3.67 7.36
CA GLN A 100 -12.05 -2.81 7.41
C GLN A 100 -11.37 -2.83 8.78
N GLN A 101 -12.15 -2.76 9.87
CA GLN A 101 -11.62 -2.86 11.23
C GLN A 101 -10.95 -4.22 11.48
N THR A 102 -11.59 -5.31 11.08
CA THR A 102 -11.01 -6.66 11.20
C THR A 102 -9.69 -6.79 10.45
N LEU A 103 -9.63 -6.29 9.20
CA LEU A 103 -8.40 -6.31 8.40
C LEU A 103 -7.31 -5.44 9.02
N GLN A 104 -7.64 -4.30 9.64
CA GLN A 104 -6.68 -3.45 10.35
C GLN A 104 -6.09 -4.16 11.58
N VAL A 105 -6.92 -4.88 12.33
CA VAL A 105 -6.45 -5.68 13.47
C VAL A 105 -5.50 -6.78 12.99
N LEU A 106 -5.85 -7.48 11.91
CA LEU A 106 -4.97 -8.50 11.31
C LEU A 106 -3.64 -7.91 10.83
N GLY A 107 -3.67 -6.74 10.18
CA GLY A 107 -2.46 -6.02 9.77
C GLY A 107 -1.59 -5.62 10.97
N MET A 108 -2.19 -5.18 12.06
CA MET A 108 -1.49 -4.85 13.31
C MET A 108 -0.86 -6.09 13.96
N ILE A 109 -1.57 -7.21 14.02
CA ILE A 109 -1.03 -8.49 14.49
C ILE A 109 0.15 -8.91 13.61
N GLY A 110 0.02 -8.79 12.28
CA GLY A 110 1.11 -9.07 11.34
C GLY A 110 2.36 -8.22 11.62
N LEU A 111 2.20 -6.91 11.87
CA LEU A 111 3.30 -6.03 12.25
C LEU A 111 3.97 -6.49 13.56
N LEU A 112 3.18 -6.80 14.60
CA LEU A 112 3.69 -7.23 15.89
C LEU A 112 4.42 -8.57 15.81
N LEU A 113 4.06 -9.45 14.88
CA LEU A 113 4.77 -10.70 14.62
C LEU A 113 6.07 -10.46 13.84
N ILE A 114 6.07 -9.57 12.85
CA ILE A 114 7.25 -9.30 12.01
C ILE A 114 8.37 -8.66 12.84
N ILE A 115 8.06 -7.79 13.79
CA ILE A 115 9.07 -7.08 14.59
C ILE A 115 10.02 -8.04 15.34
N PRO A 116 9.54 -8.98 16.18
CA PRO A 116 10.44 -9.93 16.86
C PRO A 116 11.05 -10.94 15.90
N LEU A 117 10.30 -11.46 14.93
CA LEU A 117 10.84 -12.40 13.96
C LEU A 117 11.93 -11.80 13.06
N ARG A 118 11.95 -10.48 12.89
CA ARG A 118 13.02 -9.81 12.17
C ARG A 118 14.40 -10.16 12.73
N HIS A 119 14.56 -10.05 14.04
CA HIS A 119 15.87 -10.29 14.68
C HIS A 119 16.27 -11.76 14.69
N VAL A 120 15.32 -12.66 14.88
CA VAL A 120 15.58 -14.10 15.04
C VAL A 120 15.70 -14.83 13.70
N LEU A 121 14.91 -14.43 12.70
CA LEU A 121 14.75 -15.19 11.47
C LEU A 121 15.07 -14.37 10.22
N PHE A 122 14.43 -13.23 10.04
CA PHE A 122 14.45 -12.53 8.76
C PHE A 122 15.75 -11.76 8.48
N ASN A 123 16.45 -11.33 9.51
CA ASN A 123 17.72 -10.64 9.36
C ASN A 123 18.89 -11.60 9.07
N ILE A 124 18.71 -12.89 9.37
CA ILE A 124 19.71 -13.94 9.21
C ILE A 124 19.46 -14.74 7.93
N ASN A 125 18.19 -14.97 7.60
CA ASN A 125 17.77 -15.83 6.49
C ASN A 125 17.02 -15.05 5.41
N GLY A 126 17.69 -14.76 4.29
CA GLY A 126 17.09 -14.04 3.16
C GLY A 126 15.99 -14.84 2.47
N GLN A 127 16.10 -16.17 2.43
CA GLN A 127 15.06 -17.01 1.84
C GLN A 127 13.77 -16.96 2.68
N ALA A 128 13.86 -16.96 4.01
CA ALA A 128 12.70 -16.81 4.87
C ALA A 128 12.02 -15.44 4.66
N THR A 129 12.82 -14.39 4.48
CA THR A 129 12.29 -13.06 4.16
C THR A 129 11.65 -13.02 2.77
N ALA A 130 12.22 -13.70 1.77
CA ALA A 130 11.62 -13.82 0.45
C ALA A 130 10.26 -14.53 0.51
N VAL A 131 10.16 -15.63 1.24
CA VAL A 131 8.91 -16.39 1.40
C VAL A 131 7.81 -15.53 2.00
N ILE A 132 8.10 -14.75 3.05
CA ILE A 132 7.06 -13.88 3.64
C ILE A 132 6.64 -12.76 2.69
N ILE A 133 7.58 -12.17 1.93
CA ILE A 133 7.24 -11.15 0.93
C ILE A 133 6.38 -11.73 -0.19
N ILE A 134 6.69 -12.93 -0.67
CA ILE A 134 5.88 -13.64 -1.66
C ILE A 134 4.48 -13.91 -1.10
N SER A 135 4.38 -14.40 0.14
CA SER A 135 3.09 -14.64 0.80
C SER A 135 2.25 -13.37 0.92
N LEU A 136 2.87 -12.26 1.33
CA LEU A 136 2.22 -10.95 1.38
C LEU A 136 1.81 -10.46 -0.02
N SER A 137 2.59 -10.74 -1.05
CA SER A 137 2.24 -10.40 -2.45
C SER A 137 1.04 -11.20 -2.95
N VAL A 138 0.96 -12.49 -2.62
CA VAL A 138 -0.21 -13.33 -2.95
C VAL A 138 -1.46 -12.83 -2.21
N ILE A 139 -1.35 -12.49 -0.93
CA ILE A 139 -2.45 -11.94 -0.15
C ILE A 139 -2.89 -10.57 -0.72
N ALA A 140 -1.95 -9.71 -1.09
CA ALA A 140 -2.24 -8.42 -1.71
C ALA A 140 -2.98 -8.59 -3.05
N PHE A 141 -2.52 -9.50 -3.90
CA PHE A 141 -3.17 -9.83 -5.18
C PHE A 141 -4.58 -10.38 -4.95
N SER A 142 -4.74 -11.35 -4.04
CA SER A 142 -6.03 -11.95 -3.70
C SER A 142 -7.02 -10.93 -3.14
N SER A 143 -6.55 -9.99 -2.31
CA SER A 143 -7.38 -8.89 -1.81
C SER A 143 -7.89 -7.99 -2.95
N GLY A 144 -7.05 -7.74 -3.97
CA GLY A 144 -7.42 -6.98 -5.16
C GLY A 144 -8.39 -7.72 -6.10
N LEU A 145 -8.43 -9.05 -6.07
CA LEU A 145 -9.43 -9.85 -6.81
C LEU A 145 -10.84 -9.66 -6.23
N ILE A 146 -10.96 -9.55 -4.91
CA ILE A 146 -12.25 -9.52 -4.21
C ILE A 146 -12.74 -8.08 -4.05
N PHE A 147 -11.86 -7.20 -3.57
CA PHE A 147 -12.22 -5.83 -3.21
C PHE A 147 -11.78 -4.82 -4.27
N GLU A 148 -12.44 -3.66 -4.25
CA GLU A 148 -12.14 -2.59 -5.20
C GLU A 148 -10.72 -2.05 -4.98
N SER A 149 -9.92 -2.09 -6.06
CA SER A 149 -8.58 -1.52 -6.12
C SER A 149 -7.68 -1.98 -4.95
N ARG A 150 -6.99 -1.07 -4.29
CA ARG A 150 -6.09 -1.34 -3.15
C ARG A 150 -6.70 -1.08 -1.77
N SER A 151 -8.03 -0.89 -1.70
CA SER A 151 -8.70 -0.49 -0.44
C SER A 151 -8.50 -1.49 0.69
N ALA A 152 -8.69 -2.79 0.43
CA ALA A 152 -8.54 -3.84 1.43
C ALA A 152 -7.08 -4.02 1.86
N TRP A 153 -6.13 -3.94 0.92
CA TRP A 153 -4.72 -4.07 1.23
C TRP A 153 -4.19 -2.84 1.98
N CYS A 154 -4.19 -1.66 1.33
CA CYS A 154 -3.53 -0.47 1.87
C CYS A 154 -4.24 0.13 3.10
N SER A 155 -5.58 0.04 3.16
CA SER A 155 -6.35 0.61 4.28
C SER A 155 -6.74 -0.41 5.36
N GLY A 156 -6.37 -1.68 5.17
CA GLY A 156 -6.71 -2.76 6.08
C GLY A 156 -5.51 -3.63 6.43
N LEU A 157 -5.18 -4.57 5.56
CA LEU A 157 -4.29 -5.70 5.86
C LEU A 157 -2.79 -5.35 5.88
N CYS A 158 -2.39 -4.22 5.31
CA CYS A 158 -0.99 -3.82 5.22
C CYS A 158 -0.38 -3.61 6.62
N PRO A 159 0.69 -4.32 6.99
CA PRO A 159 1.33 -4.15 8.30
C PRO A 159 1.97 -2.77 8.50
N ILE A 160 2.21 -2.01 7.42
CA ILE A 160 2.72 -0.63 7.50
C ILE A 160 1.60 0.38 7.79
N HIS A 161 0.33 0.01 7.58
CA HIS A 161 -0.80 0.92 7.80
C HIS A 161 -0.90 1.51 9.22
N PRO A 162 -0.66 0.74 10.32
CA PRO A 162 -0.61 1.32 11.66
C PRO A 162 0.50 2.35 11.82
N VAL A 163 1.67 2.09 11.22
CA VAL A 163 2.82 3.01 11.22
C VAL A 163 2.47 4.30 10.46
N GLU A 164 1.80 4.17 9.31
CA GLU A 164 1.32 5.31 8.54
C GLU A 164 0.33 6.18 9.34
N LYS A 165 -0.56 5.59 10.13
CA LYS A 165 -1.47 6.35 11.00
C LYS A 165 -0.74 7.14 12.08
N LEU A 166 0.35 6.58 12.63
CA LEU A 166 1.14 7.25 13.66
C LEU A 166 1.96 8.41 13.09
N TYR A 167 2.66 8.19 12.00
CA TYR A 167 3.57 9.18 11.41
C TYR A 167 2.88 10.13 10.42
N GLY A 168 1.79 9.70 9.78
CA GLY A 168 1.06 10.47 8.78
C GLY A 168 0.14 11.57 9.35
N SER A 169 0.00 11.68 10.67
CA SER A 169 -0.78 12.75 11.30
C SER A 169 -0.10 14.12 11.24
N GLY A 170 1.23 14.15 11.05
CA GLY A 170 2.04 15.37 11.00
C GLY A 170 2.79 15.53 9.68
N VAL A 171 2.15 15.23 8.54
CA VAL A 171 2.81 15.32 7.21
C VAL A 171 3.25 16.73 6.87
N ALA A 172 4.46 16.86 6.33
CA ALA A 172 5.02 18.14 5.90
C ALA A 172 4.24 18.76 4.72
N PHE A 173 3.66 17.92 3.85
CA PHE A 173 2.83 18.34 2.71
C PHE A 173 1.49 17.62 2.75
N SER A 174 0.45 18.34 3.17
CA SER A 174 -0.94 17.90 3.10
C SER A 174 -1.61 18.57 1.91
N LEU A 175 -2.04 17.80 0.93
CA LEU A 175 -2.95 18.27 -0.10
C LEU A 175 -4.38 18.17 0.47
N PRO A 176 -5.03 19.29 0.80
CA PRO A 176 -6.38 19.26 1.31
C PRO A 176 -7.34 18.83 0.19
N ASN A 177 -7.73 17.58 0.21
CA ASN A 177 -8.80 17.08 -0.65
C ASN A 177 -10.06 16.89 0.22
N VAL A 178 -10.99 17.82 0.09
CA VAL A 178 -12.26 17.82 0.84
C VAL A 178 -13.05 16.53 0.63
N GLN A 179 -12.84 15.83 -0.48
CA GLN A 179 -13.50 14.56 -0.80
C GLN A 179 -12.88 13.36 -0.07
N CYS A 180 -11.67 13.46 0.44
CA CYS A 180 -11.02 12.33 1.16
C CYS A 180 -11.67 12.00 2.51
N ASN A 181 -12.38 12.92 3.15
CA ASN A 181 -13.07 12.66 4.41
C ASN A 181 -14.33 11.78 4.25
N THR A 182 -14.89 11.72 3.05
CA THR A 182 -16.09 10.91 2.74
C THR A 182 -15.80 9.76 1.77
N CYS A 183 -14.60 9.70 1.24
CA CYS A 183 -14.20 8.71 0.24
C CYS A 183 -13.64 7.45 0.90
N VAL A 184 -14.42 6.37 0.87
CA VAL A 184 -13.97 5.00 1.20
C VAL A 184 -13.02 4.46 0.11
N LYS A 185 -12.94 5.14 -1.03
CA LYS A 185 -12.17 4.77 -2.22
C LYS A 185 -10.85 5.51 -2.27
N CYS A 186 -9.78 4.95 -1.69
CA CYS A 186 -8.43 5.43 -1.92
C CYS A 186 -7.93 5.00 -3.32
N SER A 187 -8.57 5.48 -4.36
CA SER A 187 -8.25 5.13 -5.76
C SER A 187 -7.53 6.25 -6.51
N VAL A 188 -7.21 7.36 -5.86
CA VAL A 188 -6.60 8.50 -6.56
C VAL A 188 -5.18 8.73 -6.06
N PRO A 189 -4.23 8.91 -6.99
CA PRO A 189 -2.93 9.48 -6.71
C PRO A 189 -3.06 10.92 -6.21
#